data_7bc9da6a8852a5b4d042c69eaa345f17
#
_entry.id   7bc9da6a8852a5b4d042c69eaa345f17
#
_cell.length_a   1.000
_cell.length_b   1.000
_cell.length_c   1.000
_cell.angle_alpha   90.00
_cell.angle_beta   90.00
_cell.angle_gamma   90.00
#
_symmetry.space_group_name_H-M   'P 1'
#
loop_
_entity.id
_entity.type
_entity.pdbx_description
1 polymer ?
#
loop_
_entity_poly.entity_id
_entity_poly.type
_entity_poly.pdbx_seq_one_letter_code
_entity_poly.pdbx_strand_id
1 'polypeptide(L)'
;MDKSKLLDQCGALGEDRTLLARVLDRAKQASERNIPAATDFLSPAQQAQAADLLHAAGIPETAYIRWGGYDGAERAVLLFLPDWMDPSDAGTYSPIRCLRAAFRKEENLTHRDFLGSLMGMGIVREKIGDILVGPDSADVLVLDTVAEFLAQSWESAGRVKLRVAEIDPGCVHIPEIRREERRDTVSSLRLDAVCSTGFRMARGKAAALIESGRVQLNWREGTKPDRTVSEGDTVSARGFGKFELTEVGALTKKGRIPITVQCYK
;
A
#
# COMPACT_ATOMS: atom_id res chain seq x y z
N MET A 1 27.36 -7.52 5.40
CA MET A 1 26.64 -8.82 5.46
C MET A 1 26.33 -9.25 4.04
N ASP A 2 26.37 -10.55 3.74
CA ASP A 2 26.13 -11.05 2.38
C ASP A 2 24.64 -10.85 2.01
N LYS A 3 24.39 -10.17 0.89
CA LYS A 3 23.06 -9.88 0.34
C LYS A 3 22.20 -11.13 0.20
N SER A 4 22.79 -12.25 -0.24
CA SER A 4 22.07 -13.52 -0.39
C SER A 4 21.57 -14.05 0.95
N LYS A 5 22.39 -14.00 1.98
CA LYS A 5 22.02 -14.46 3.33
C LYS A 5 20.89 -13.62 3.92
N LEU A 6 20.90 -12.30 3.70
CA LEU A 6 19.82 -11.42 4.15
C LEU A 6 18.48 -11.78 3.49
N LEU A 7 18.48 -12.00 2.17
CA LEU A 7 17.29 -12.38 1.43
C LEU A 7 16.75 -13.75 1.85
N ASP A 8 17.66 -14.70 2.15
CA ASP A 8 17.29 -16.02 2.65
C ASP A 8 16.65 -15.95 4.05
N GLN A 9 17.16 -15.09 4.93
CA GLN A 9 16.63 -14.87 6.28
C GLN A 9 15.22 -14.28 6.25
N CYS A 10 14.92 -13.41 5.28
CA CYS A 10 13.58 -12.83 5.10
C CYS A 10 12.59 -13.79 4.43
N GLY A 11 13.00 -14.99 4.05
CA GLY A 11 12.14 -15.99 3.40
C GLY A 11 11.64 -15.57 2.01
N ALA A 12 12.31 -14.60 1.38
CA ALA A 12 11.91 -14.08 0.09
C ALA A 12 12.16 -15.07 -1.04
N LEU A 13 11.13 -15.35 -1.84
CA LEU A 13 11.18 -16.28 -2.98
C LEU A 13 10.70 -15.59 -4.26
N GLY A 14 11.15 -16.08 -5.41
CA GLY A 14 10.65 -15.66 -6.73
C GLY A 14 10.77 -14.15 -6.97
N GLU A 15 9.66 -13.52 -7.35
CA GLU A 15 9.58 -12.10 -7.68
C GLU A 15 9.87 -11.21 -6.47
N ASP A 16 9.39 -11.58 -5.28
CA ASP A 16 9.65 -10.84 -4.04
C ASP A 16 11.15 -10.80 -3.73
N ARG A 17 11.89 -11.89 -3.98
CA ARG A 17 13.34 -11.93 -3.80
C ARG A 17 14.05 -10.92 -4.72
N THR A 18 13.61 -10.83 -5.96
CA THR A 18 14.18 -9.88 -6.93
C THR A 18 13.88 -8.43 -6.52
N LEU A 19 12.64 -8.17 -6.08
CA LEU A 19 12.23 -6.86 -5.59
C LEU A 19 13.05 -6.44 -4.36
N LEU A 20 13.14 -7.28 -3.36
CA LEU A 20 13.89 -7.02 -2.13
C LEU A 20 15.41 -6.87 -2.40
N ALA A 21 15.94 -7.61 -3.36
CA ALA A 21 17.32 -7.42 -3.80
C ALA A 21 17.55 -6.01 -4.38
N ARG A 22 16.60 -5.48 -5.15
CA ARG A 22 16.65 -4.10 -5.68
C ARG A 22 16.55 -3.05 -4.56
N VAL A 23 15.76 -3.30 -3.52
CA VAL A 23 15.68 -2.42 -2.34
C VAL A 23 17.07 -2.23 -1.72
N LEU A 24 17.81 -3.33 -1.47
CA LEU A 24 19.18 -3.27 -0.94
C LEU A 24 20.13 -2.55 -1.91
N ASP A 25 19.98 -2.75 -3.23
CA ASP A 25 20.82 -2.07 -4.21
C ASP A 25 20.60 -0.55 -4.20
N ARG A 26 19.35 -0.09 -4.03
CA ARG A 26 19.04 1.33 -3.92
C ARG A 26 19.57 1.93 -2.63
N ALA A 27 19.44 1.23 -1.51
CA ALA A 27 20.02 1.66 -0.24
C ALA A 27 21.55 1.83 -0.35
N LYS A 28 22.22 0.82 -0.93
CA LYS A 28 23.67 0.85 -1.18
C LYS A 28 24.05 1.98 -2.14
N GLN A 29 23.29 2.20 -3.22
CA GLN A 29 23.53 3.28 -4.17
C GLN A 29 23.49 4.66 -3.49
N ALA A 30 22.49 4.89 -2.63
CA ALA A 30 22.36 6.17 -1.92
C ALA A 30 23.55 6.41 -0.99
N SER A 31 23.92 5.40 -0.19
CA SER A 31 25.06 5.48 0.75
C SER A 31 26.41 5.62 0.05
N GLU A 32 26.70 4.78 -0.97
CA GLU A 32 28.05 4.78 -1.60
C GLU A 32 28.27 5.93 -2.56
N ARG A 33 27.20 6.37 -3.29
CA ARG A 33 27.31 7.45 -4.28
C ARG A 33 26.92 8.80 -3.71
N ASN A 34 26.38 8.82 -2.50
CA ASN A 34 25.87 10.03 -1.83
C ASN A 34 24.86 10.82 -2.67
N ILE A 35 23.95 10.10 -3.36
CA ILE A 35 22.85 10.62 -4.18
C ILE A 35 21.53 9.99 -3.80
N PRO A 36 20.39 10.71 -3.87
CA PRO A 36 19.08 10.11 -3.64
C PRO A 36 18.85 8.91 -4.56
N ALA A 37 18.28 7.84 -4.03
CA ALA A 37 17.93 6.67 -4.81
C ALA A 37 16.57 6.13 -4.38
N ALA A 38 15.70 5.85 -5.34
CA ALA A 38 14.35 5.36 -5.07
C ALA A 38 14.12 3.96 -5.62
N THR A 39 13.24 3.22 -4.96
CA THR A 39 12.69 1.98 -5.51
C THR A 39 11.61 2.28 -6.53
N ASP A 40 11.13 1.25 -7.22
CA ASP A 40 9.82 1.28 -7.87
C ASP A 40 8.71 1.32 -6.79
N PHE A 41 7.43 1.50 -7.18
CA PHE A 41 6.31 1.46 -6.24
C PHE A 41 6.16 0.08 -5.61
N LEU A 42 6.11 0.06 -4.30
CA LEU A 42 5.87 -1.13 -3.48
C LEU A 42 4.42 -1.14 -2.99
N SER A 43 3.79 -2.30 -2.99
CA SER A 43 2.54 -2.51 -2.27
C SER A 43 2.77 -2.45 -0.76
N PRO A 44 1.73 -2.23 0.06
CA PRO A 44 1.90 -2.21 1.53
C PRO A 44 2.56 -3.48 2.10
N ALA A 45 2.26 -4.66 1.54
CA ALA A 45 2.93 -5.90 1.93
C ALA A 45 4.43 -5.90 1.60
N GLN A 46 4.79 -5.44 0.41
CA GLN A 46 6.19 -5.32 -0.02
C GLN A 46 6.95 -4.25 0.79
N GLN A 47 6.28 -3.16 1.18
CA GLN A 47 6.85 -2.15 2.08
C GLN A 47 7.18 -2.75 3.46
N ALA A 48 6.28 -3.58 4.02
CA ALA A 48 6.52 -4.25 5.29
C ALA A 48 7.71 -5.24 5.20
N GLN A 49 7.78 -6.03 4.13
CA GLN A 49 8.90 -6.94 3.88
C GLN A 49 10.22 -6.18 3.68
N ALA A 50 10.18 -5.06 2.94
CA ALA A 50 11.35 -4.22 2.73
C ALA A 50 11.85 -3.61 4.05
N ALA A 51 10.95 -3.15 4.93
CA ALA A 51 11.31 -2.63 6.24
C ALA A 51 12.00 -3.70 7.12
N ASP A 52 11.47 -4.92 7.15
CA ASP A 52 12.08 -6.05 7.87
C ASP A 52 13.50 -6.37 7.33
N LEU A 53 13.65 -6.36 6.00
CA LEU A 53 14.94 -6.59 5.34
C LEU A 53 15.96 -5.48 5.66
N LEU A 54 15.56 -4.22 5.58
CA LEU A 54 16.40 -3.07 5.87
C LEU A 54 16.84 -3.06 7.34
N HIS A 55 15.93 -3.38 8.25
CA HIS A 55 16.25 -3.55 9.67
C HIS A 55 17.29 -4.68 9.87
N ALA A 56 17.08 -5.85 9.26
CA ALA A 56 18.02 -6.96 9.31
C ALA A 56 19.39 -6.62 8.70
N ALA A 57 19.42 -5.72 7.71
CA ALA A 57 20.63 -5.20 7.09
C ALA A 57 21.34 -4.13 7.94
N GLY A 58 20.78 -3.70 9.07
CA GLY A 58 21.29 -2.63 9.91
C GLY A 58 21.11 -1.22 9.33
N ILE A 59 20.18 -1.05 8.38
CA ILE A 59 19.87 0.24 7.78
C ILE A 59 18.78 0.90 8.65
N PRO A 60 19.06 2.06 9.27
CA PRO A 60 18.11 2.72 10.17
C PRO A 60 16.94 3.31 9.39
N GLU A 61 15.78 3.44 10.03
CA GLU A 61 14.57 4.05 9.44
C GLU A 61 14.78 5.51 9.03
N THR A 62 15.75 6.19 9.62
CA THR A 62 16.13 7.56 9.25
C THR A 62 16.87 7.67 7.92
N ALA A 63 17.37 6.55 7.38
CA ALA A 63 18.10 6.51 6.10
C ALA A 63 17.17 6.52 4.87
N TYR A 64 15.86 6.42 5.07
CA TYR A 64 14.90 6.41 3.97
C TYR A 64 13.53 6.91 4.42
N ILE A 65 12.74 7.33 3.46
CA ILE A 65 11.33 7.68 3.66
C ILE A 65 10.44 6.83 2.74
N ARG A 66 9.21 6.62 3.18
CA ARG A 66 8.13 6.07 2.35
C ARG A 66 7.34 7.23 1.78
N TRP A 67 7.30 7.33 0.47
CA TRP A 67 6.61 8.40 -0.22
C TRP A 67 5.78 7.86 -1.39
N GLY A 68 4.51 8.20 -1.45
CA GLY A 68 3.59 7.77 -2.51
C GLY A 68 3.05 8.91 -3.37
N GLY A 69 3.57 10.14 -3.17
CA GLY A 69 3.15 11.32 -3.90
C GLY A 69 2.13 12.20 -3.14
N TYR A 70 1.46 11.65 -2.12
CA TYR A 70 0.52 12.36 -1.26
C TYR A 70 0.39 11.67 0.10
N ASP A 71 -0.16 12.36 1.10
CA ASP A 71 -0.35 11.82 2.44
C ASP A 71 -1.43 10.73 2.45
N GLY A 72 -1.09 9.57 3.02
CA GLY A 72 -1.98 8.41 3.10
C GLY A 72 -1.97 7.50 1.88
N ALA A 73 -1.02 7.68 0.96
CA ALA A 73 -0.84 6.79 -0.18
C ALA A 73 -0.59 5.34 0.26
N GLU A 74 -1.28 4.38 -0.39
CA GLU A 74 -1.09 2.95 -0.11
C GLU A 74 0.17 2.41 -0.78
N ARG A 75 0.37 2.75 -2.04
CA ARG A 75 1.59 2.38 -2.76
C ARG A 75 2.62 3.49 -2.63
N ALA A 76 3.82 3.11 -2.27
CA ALA A 76 4.89 4.07 -2.06
C ALA A 76 6.22 3.57 -2.63
N VAL A 77 7.09 4.48 -2.97
CA VAL A 77 8.52 4.21 -3.18
C VAL A 77 9.24 4.32 -1.84
N LEU A 78 10.36 3.62 -1.69
CA LEU A 78 11.32 3.91 -0.65
C LEU A 78 12.37 4.83 -1.27
N LEU A 79 12.42 6.06 -0.80
CA LEU A 79 13.43 7.04 -1.20
C LEU A 79 14.54 7.04 -0.14
N PHE A 80 15.70 6.53 -0.51
CA PHE A 80 16.90 6.51 0.32
C PHE A 80 17.59 7.86 0.28
N LEU A 81 17.92 8.36 1.47
CA LEU A 81 18.45 9.69 1.69
C LEU A 81 19.97 9.64 1.82
N PRO A 82 20.72 10.42 1.03
CA PRO A 82 22.14 10.67 1.30
C PRO A 82 22.29 11.56 2.54
N ASP A 83 23.47 11.56 3.15
CA ASP A 83 23.75 12.25 4.43
C ASP A 83 23.45 13.77 4.41
N TRP A 84 23.51 14.40 3.22
CA TRP A 84 23.29 15.85 3.05
C TRP A 84 21.82 16.23 2.89
N MET A 85 20.92 15.25 2.69
CA MET A 85 19.52 15.49 2.33
C MET A 85 18.62 15.51 3.56
N ASP A 86 17.84 16.58 3.73
CA ASP A 86 16.78 16.63 4.73
C ASP A 86 15.55 15.84 4.26
N PRO A 87 14.92 15.04 5.13
CA PRO A 87 13.67 14.32 4.80
C PRO A 87 12.56 15.23 4.26
N SER A 88 12.50 16.50 4.64
CA SER A 88 11.51 17.46 4.13
C SER A 88 11.70 17.80 2.64
N ASP A 89 12.89 17.59 2.09
CA ASP A 89 13.20 17.82 0.68
C ASP A 89 12.81 16.65 -0.23
N ALA A 90 12.28 15.58 0.35
CA ALA A 90 11.97 14.34 -0.36
C ALA A 90 11.05 14.52 -1.56
N GLY A 91 10.08 15.43 -1.48
CA GLY A 91 9.20 15.77 -2.61
C GLY A 91 9.96 16.23 -3.85
N THR A 92 11.03 17.03 -3.66
CA THR A 92 11.88 17.57 -4.75
C THR A 92 12.65 16.47 -5.49
N TYR A 93 13.08 15.44 -4.75
CA TYR A 93 13.88 14.33 -5.30
C TYR A 93 13.04 13.07 -5.60
N SER A 94 11.74 13.18 -5.44
CA SER A 94 10.82 12.07 -5.71
C SER A 94 10.74 11.78 -7.21
N PRO A 95 10.87 10.50 -7.63
CA PRO A 95 10.65 10.11 -9.02
C PRO A 95 9.17 10.02 -9.38
N ILE A 96 8.26 10.45 -8.50
CA ILE A 96 6.82 10.32 -8.70
C ILE A 96 6.29 11.52 -9.47
N ARG A 97 5.50 11.24 -10.50
CA ARG A 97 4.71 12.20 -11.27
C ARG A 97 3.24 11.89 -11.11
N CYS A 98 2.40 12.88 -11.29
CA CYS A 98 0.96 12.70 -11.28
C CYS A 98 0.37 13.00 -12.66
N LEU A 99 -0.40 12.06 -13.20
CA LEU A 99 -1.15 12.22 -14.43
C LEU A 99 -2.64 12.28 -14.13
N ARG A 100 -3.30 13.37 -14.54
CA ARG A 100 -4.75 13.49 -14.51
C ARG A 100 -5.34 13.02 -15.83
N ALA A 101 -6.12 11.96 -15.78
CA ALA A 101 -6.88 11.42 -16.90
C ALA A 101 -8.34 11.86 -16.78
N ALA A 102 -8.73 12.91 -17.52
CA ALA A 102 -10.10 13.43 -17.53
C ALA A 102 -10.97 12.65 -18.52
N PHE A 103 -12.22 12.40 -18.13
CA PHE A 103 -13.25 11.71 -18.91
C PHE A 103 -14.64 12.33 -18.66
N ARG A 104 -15.66 11.90 -19.40
CA ARG A 104 -17.01 12.40 -19.19
C ARG A 104 -17.63 11.76 -17.95
N LYS A 105 -18.31 12.56 -17.12
CA LYS A 105 -18.91 12.13 -15.85
C LYS A 105 -19.91 10.96 -15.99
N GLU A 106 -20.53 10.82 -17.15
CA GLU A 106 -21.49 9.75 -17.45
C GLU A 106 -20.84 8.38 -17.64
N GLU A 107 -19.53 8.36 -17.83
CA GLU A 107 -18.73 7.17 -18.17
C GLU A 107 -18.23 6.45 -16.92
N ASN A 108 -18.89 6.08 -15.99
CA ASN A 108 -18.61 5.36 -14.74
C ASN A 108 -17.34 4.47 -14.75
N LEU A 109 -16.15 5.05 -15.00
CA LEU A 109 -14.88 4.33 -14.98
C LEU A 109 -14.47 3.96 -13.55
N THR A 110 -13.88 2.79 -13.43
CA THR A 110 -13.40 2.25 -12.15
C THR A 110 -11.87 2.15 -12.11
N HIS A 111 -11.32 1.96 -10.93
CA HIS A 111 -9.89 1.68 -10.76
C HIS A 111 -9.39 0.56 -11.70
N ARG A 112 -10.22 -0.48 -11.94
CA ARG A 112 -9.84 -1.62 -12.81
C ARG A 112 -9.70 -1.21 -14.27
N ASP A 113 -10.52 -0.28 -14.75
CA ASP A 113 -10.48 0.18 -16.14
C ASP A 113 -9.18 0.93 -16.40
N PHE A 114 -8.78 1.82 -15.48
CA PHE A 114 -7.51 2.53 -15.56
C PHE A 114 -6.32 1.59 -15.46
N LEU A 115 -6.27 0.73 -14.45
CA LEU A 115 -5.19 -0.22 -14.26
C LEU A 115 -5.04 -1.17 -15.46
N GLY A 116 -6.17 -1.71 -15.93
CA GLY A 116 -6.17 -2.61 -17.10
C GLY A 116 -5.69 -1.92 -18.37
N SER A 117 -6.05 -0.66 -18.58
CA SER A 117 -5.59 0.15 -19.70
C SER A 117 -4.07 0.37 -19.65
N LEU A 118 -3.54 0.79 -18.51
CA LEU A 118 -2.10 1.01 -18.32
C LEU A 118 -1.28 -0.27 -18.54
N MET A 119 -1.73 -1.38 -17.97
CA MET A 119 -1.09 -2.68 -18.15
C MET A 119 -1.20 -3.16 -19.60
N GLY A 120 -2.31 -2.87 -20.29
CA GLY A 120 -2.49 -3.15 -21.72
C GLY A 120 -1.53 -2.37 -22.62
N MET A 121 -1.03 -1.22 -22.15
CA MET A 121 0.05 -0.45 -22.82
C MET A 121 1.46 -0.99 -22.49
N GLY A 122 1.58 -2.09 -21.75
CA GLY A 122 2.85 -2.70 -21.37
C GLY A 122 3.50 -2.10 -20.12
N ILE A 123 2.78 -1.23 -19.38
CA ILE A 123 3.30 -0.67 -18.13
C ILE A 123 3.16 -1.72 -17.02
N VAL A 124 4.27 -2.06 -16.37
CA VAL A 124 4.29 -3.00 -15.26
C VAL A 124 3.76 -2.34 -13.98
N ARG A 125 3.16 -3.15 -13.08
CA ARG A 125 2.46 -2.65 -11.88
C ARG A 125 3.35 -1.82 -10.95
N GLU A 126 4.65 -2.12 -10.93
CA GLU A 126 5.65 -1.44 -10.10
C GLU A 126 5.91 0.01 -10.55
N LYS A 127 5.56 0.37 -11.78
CA LYS A 127 5.65 1.75 -12.28
C LYS A 127 4.43 2.60 -11.95
N ILE A 128 3.38 1.98 -11.41
CA ILE A 128 2.09 2.62 -11.11
C ILE A 128 1.89 2.64 -9.59
N GLY A 129 1.69 3.83 -9.04
CA GLY A 129 1.30 4.08 -7.66
C GLY A 129 -0.20 3.87 -7.44
N ASP A 130 -0.81 4.77 -6.69
CA ASP A 130 -2.24 4.78 -6.48
C ASP A 130 -2.97 5.41 -7.68
N ILE A 131 -4.18 4.91 -7.92
CA ILE A 131 -5.11 5.40 -8.92
C ILE A 131 -6.32 5.96 -8.18
N LEU A 132 -6.46 7.26 -8.15
CA LEU A 132 -7.47 7.99 -7.40
C LEU A 132 -8.60 8.39 -8.34
N VAL A 133 -9.67 7.61 -8.34
CA VAL A 133 -10.78 7.79 -9.27
C VAL A 133 -11.82 8.74 -8.69
N GLY A 134 -12.02 9.87 -9.36
CA GLY A 134 -13.09 10.84 -9.12
C GLY A 134 -14.26 10.65 -10.07
N PRO A 135 -15.24 11.58 -10.03
CA PRO A 135 -16.47 11.49 -10.85
C PRO A 135 -16.24 11.77 -12.35
N ASP A 136 -15.20 12.52 -12.72
CA ASP A 136 -14.93 13.00 -14.08
C ASP A 136 -13.43 12.99 -14.45
N SER A 137 -12.60 12.55 -13.53
CA SER A 137 -11.16 12.41 -13.72
C SER A 137 -10.59 11.33 -12.80
N ALA A 138 -9.44 10.80 -13.16
CA ALA A 138 -8.62 9.98 -12.26
C ALA A 138 -7.20 10.55 -12.20
N ASP A 139 -6.69 10.69 -10.98
CA ASP A 139 -5.30 11.06 -10.75
C ASP A 139 -4.47 9.79 -10.53
N VAL A 140 -3.46 9.61 -11.35
CA VAL A 140 -2.65 8.39 -11.35
C VAL A 140 -1.20 8.76 -11.03
N LEU A 141 -0.70 8.24 -9.92
CA LEU A 141 0.69 8.38 -9.54
C LEU A 141 1.52 7.37 -10.34
N VAL A 142 2.56 7.85 -11.01
CA VAL A 142 3.44 7.03 -11.84
C VAL A 142 4.89 7.42 -11.61
N LEU A 143 5.83 6.53 -11.97
CA LEU A 143 7.23 6.92 -11.99
C LEU A 143 7.54 7.81 -13.20
N ASP A 144 8.49 8.73 -13.03
CA ASP A 144 8.99 9.64 -14.07
C ASP A 144 9.41 8.91 -15.35
N THR A 145 9.97 7.71 -15.20
CA THR A 145 10.42 6.87 -16.33
C THR A 145 9.31 6.48 -17.32
N VAL A 146 8.03 6.59 -16.92
CA VAL A 146 6.88 6.26 -17.80
C VAL A 146 5.93 7.43 -17.99
N ALA A 147 6.10 8.53 -17.24
CA ALA A 147 5.16 9.63 -17.20
C ALA A 147 4.98 10.32 -18.56
N GLU A 148 6.08 10.66 -19.23
CA GLU A 148 6.05 11.32 -20.55
C GLU A 148 5.38 10.45 -21.61
N PHE A 149 5.73 9.16 -21.67
CA PHE A 149 5.10 8.20 -22.58
C PHE A 149 3.58 8.12 -22.36
N LEU A 150 3.15 8.04 -21.10
CA LEU A 150 1.73 7.97 -20.75
C LEU A 150 1.01 9.29 -21.05
N ALA A 151 1.61 10.44 -20.75
CA ALA A 151 1.00 11.73 -21.07
C ALA A 151 0.74 11.92 -22.56
N GLN A 152 1.59 11.35 -23.42
CA GLN A 152 1.48 11.46 -24.88
C GLN A 152 0.62 10.36 -25.53
N SER A 153 0.59 9.14 -24.94
CA SER A 153 0.08 7.95 -25.63
C SER A 153 -1.13 7.31 -24.95
N TRP A 154 -1.48 7.72 -23.72
CA TRP A 154 -2.59 7.12 -23.00
C TRP A 154 -3.92 7.80 -23.35
N GLU A 155 -4.59 7.29 -24.37
CA GLU A 155 -5.78 7.92 -24.98
C GLU A 155 -7.11 7.35 -24.48
N SER A 156 -7.12 6.18 -23.81
CA SER A 156 -8.36 5.54 -23.39
C SER A 156 -8.21 4.58 -22.21
N ALA A 157 -9.30 4.44 -21.44
CA ALA A 157 -9.50 3.37 -20.47
C ALA A 157 -10.71 2.54 -20.88
N GLY A 158 -10.51 1.29 -21.25
CA GLY A 158 -11.53 0.48 -21.88
C GLY A 158 -11.99 1.09 -23.21
N ARG A 159 -13.28 1.45 -23.27
CA ARG A 159 -13.90 2.10 -24.47
C ARG A 159 -13.97 3.63 -24.35
N VAL A 160 -13.61 4.19 -23.22
CA VAL A 160 -13.77 5.60 -22.91
C VAL A 160 -12.50 6.36 -23.27
N LYS A 161 -12.66 7.45 -24.03
CA LYS A 161 -11.56 8.34 -24.38
C LYS A 161 -11.15 9.19 -23.18
N LEU A 162 -9.86 9.35 -22.99
CA LEU A 162 -9.24 10.15 -21.94
C LEU A 162 -8.57 11.39 -22.52
N ARG A 163 -8.49 12.43 -21.68
CA ARG A 163 -7.57 13.57 -21.88
C ARG A 163 -6.58 13.52 -20.74
N VAL A 164 -5.34 13.18 -21.05
CA VAL A 164 -4.30 13.00 -20.05
C VAL A 164 -3.38 14.21 -20.03
N ALA A 165 -3.10 14.72 -18.84
CA ALA A 165 -2.13 15.80 -18.61
C ALA A 165 -1.36 15.54 -17.32
N GLU A 166 -0.10 15.91 -17.31
CA GLU A 166 0.68 15.93 -16.06
C GLU A 166 0.22 17.11 -15.19
N ILE A 167 0.07 16.86 -13.90
CA ILE A 167 -0.29 17.85 -12.90
C ILE A 167 0.73 17.86 -11.76
N ASP A 168 0.78 18.94 -11.00
CA ASP A 168 1.57 19.00 -9.78
C ASP A 168 1.04 17.96 -8.76
N PRO A 169 1.91 17.15 -8.13
CA PRO A 169 1.49 16.19 -7.11
C PRO A 169 0.71 16.83 -5.94
N GLY A 170 0.98 18.10 -5.62
CA GLY A 170 0.21 18.85 -4.62
C GLY A 170 -1.24 19.16 -5.02
N CYS A 171 -1.59 18.98 -6.31
CA CYS A 171 -2.94 19.18 -6.86
C CYS A 171 -3.74 17.88 -6.98
N VAL A 172 -3.27 16.78 -6.40
CA VAL A 172 -3.95 15.48 -6.43
C VAL A 172 -5.28 15.56 -5.72
N HIS A 173 -6.33 15.08 -6.39
CA HIS A 173 -7.65 14.96 -5.80
C HIS A 173 -7.79 13.62 -5.07
N ILE A 174 -7.73 13.66 -3.74
CA ILE A 174 -7.89 12.47 -2.89
C ILE A 174 -9.39 12.24 -2.71
N PRO A 175 -9.96 11.14 -3.27
CA PRO A 175 -11.38 10.83 -3.07
C PRO A 175 -11.68 10.60 -1.59
N GLU A 176 -12.85 11.03 -1.14
CA GLU A 176 -13.30 10.68 0.21
C GLU A 176 -13.40 9.15 0.34
N ILE A 177 -12.58 8.58 1.19
CA ILE A 177 -12.65 7.16 1.51
C ILE A 177 -13.90 6.94 2.36
N ARG A 178 -14.90 6.29 1.80
CA ARG A 178 -16.09 5.91 2.57
C ARG A 178 -15.69 4.88 3.62
N ARG A 179 -15.78 5.30 4.88
CA ARG A 179 -15.52 4.44 6.04
C ARG A 179 -16.84 4.09 6.70
N GLU A 180 -17.00 2.82 7.06
CA GLU A 180 -18.13 2.36 7.87
C GLU A 180 -17.61 1.94 9.24
N GLU A 181 -18.06 2.65 10.26
CA GLU A 181 -17.74 2.27 11.64
C GLU A 181 -18.62 1.09 12.07
N ARG A 182 -18.00 0.10 12.71
CA ARG A 182 -18.68 -1.05 13.31
C ARG A 182 -18.23 -1.21 14.74
N ARG A 183 -19.20 -1.31 15.64
CA ARG A 183 -18.98 -1.51 17.07
C ARG A 183 -19.53 -2.88 17.46
N ASP A 184 -18.76 -3.61 18.27
CA ASP A 184 -19.17 -4.91 18.80
C ASP A 184 -18.43 -5.18 20.11
N THR A 185 -18.72 -6.31 20.74
CA THR A 185 -17.98 -6.79 21.90
C THR A 185 -17.41 -8.17 21.63
N VAL A 186 -16.14 -8.38 21.91
CA VAL A 186 -15.46 -9.67 21.74
C VAL A 186 -15.05 -10.26 23.08
N SER A 187 -14.89 -11.58 23.16
CA SER A 187 -14.38 -12.24 24.37
C SER A 187 -12.87 -12.08 24.54
N SER A 188 -12.15 -11.83 23.44
CA SER A 188 -10.71 -11.60 23.41
C SER A 188 -10.33 -10.91 22.10
N LEU A 189 -9.18 -10.24 22.08
CA LEU A 189 -8.64 -9.56 20.89
C LEU A 189 -7.94 -10.54 19.94
N ARG A 190 -8.51 -11.72 19.75
CA ARG A 190 -8.02 -12.71 18.79
C ARG A 190 -8.42 -12.32 17.38
N LEU A 191 -7.56 -12.62 16.42
CA LEU A 191 -7.77 -12.28 15.01
C LEU A 191 -9.09 -12.86 14.46
N ASP A 192 -9.43 -14.10 14.83
CA ASP A 192 -10.70 -14.73 14.43
C ASP A 192 -11.95 -13.96 14.96
N ALA A 193 -11.87 -13.43 16.17
CA ALA A 193 -12.96 -12.68 16.78
C ALA A 193 -13.10 -11.28 16.18
N VAL A 194 -11.98 -10.57 16.00
CA VAL A 194 -11.96 -9.23 15.40
C VAL A 194 -12.36 -9.28 13.91
N CYS A 195 -11.89 -10.27 13.15
CA CYS A 195 -12.32 -10.53 11.77
C CYS A 195 -13.82 -10.80 11.65
N SER A 196 -14.41 -11.51 12.61
CA SER A 196 -15.86 -11.78 12.65
C SER A 196 -16.66 -10.47 12.65
N THR A 197 -16.24 -9.50 13.45
CA THR A 197 -16.84 -8.16 13.51
C THR A 197 -16.54 -7.36 12.23
N GLY A 198 -15.26 -7.26 11.85
CA GLY A 198 -14.82 -6.45 10.72
C GLY A 198 -15.40 -6.88 9.37
N PHE A 199 -15.49 -8.18 9.11
CA PHE A 199 -16.02 -8.72 7.85
C PHE A 199 -17.48 -9.18 7.94
N ARG A 200 -18.17 -8.99 9.07
CA ARG A 200 -19.56 -9.42 9.30
C ARG A 200 -19.77 -10.91 8.95
N MET A 201 -18.97 -11.78 9.52
CA MET A 201 -19.06 -13.22 9.27
C MET A 201 -19.03 -14.01 10.58
N ALA A 202 -19.48 -15.28 10.54
CA ALA A 202 -19.37 -16.17 11.68
C ALA A 202 -17.87 -16.40 12.02
N ARG A 203 -17.54 -16.49 13.33
CA ARG A 203 -16.18 -16.66 13.82
C ARG A 203 -15.47 -17.88 13.22
N GLY A 204 -16.18 -19.02 13.06
CA GLY A 204 -15.63 -20.21 12.42
C GLY A 204 -15.25 -19.98 10.95
N LYS A 205 -16.02 -19.14 10.22
CA LYS A 205 -15.69 -18.76 8.84
C LYS A 205 -14.46 -17.84 8.81
N ALA A 206 -14.35 -16.92 9.78
CA ALA A 206 -13.17 -16.08 9.94
C ALA A 206 -11.92 -16.91 10.23
N ALA A 207 -12.00 -17.90 11.14
CA ALA A 207 -10.89 -18.80 11.43
C ALA A 207 -10.44 -19.59 10.19
N ALA A 208 -11.36 -20.18 9.43
CA ALA A 208 -11.05 -20.88 8.19
C ALA A 208 -10.41 -19.96 7.13
N LEU A 209 -10.85 -18.70 7.06
CA LEU A 209 -10.28 -17.70 6.15
C LEU A 209 -8.82 -17.37 6.52
N ILE A 210 -8.54 -17.26 7.82
CA ILE A 210 -7.19 -17.02 8.36
C ILE A 210 -6.29 -18.22 8.08
N GLU A 211 -6.72 -19.43 8.40
CA GLU A 211 -5.97 -20.67 8.20
C GLU A 211 -5.64 -20.93 6.73
N SER A 212 -6.48 -20.44 5.81
CA SER A 212 -6.22 -20.51 4.37
C SER A 212 -5.23 -19.47 3.85
N GLY A 213 -4.60 -18.64 4.73
CA GLY A 213 -3.62 -17.60 4.35
C GLY A 213 -4.22 -16.40 3.63
N ARG A 214 -5.57 -16.25 3.61
CA ARG A 214 -6.24 -15.16 2.88
C ARG A 214 -6.42 -13.88 3.69
N VAL A 215 -6.03 -13.90 4.96
CA VAL A 215 -6.07 -12.74 5.87
C VAL A 215 -4.67 -12.24 6.11
N GLN A 216 -4.50 -10.92 6.05
CA GLN A 216 -3.27 -10.25 6.43
C GLN A 216 -3.53 -9.37 7.65
N LEU A 217 -2.62 -9.39 8.60
CA LEU A 217 -2.55 -8.47 9.74
C LEU A 217 -1.32 -7.58 9.54
N ASN A 218 -1.54 -6.27 9.43
CA ASN A 218 -0.49 -5.30 9.10
C ASN A 218 0.33 -5.73 7.88
N TRP A 219 -0.38 -6.16 6.83
CA TRP A 219 0.17 -6.58 5.53
C TRP A 219 1.05 -7.82 5.58
N ARG A 220 1.10 -8.51 6.72
CA ARG A 220 1.75 -9.81 6.88
C ARG A 220 0.71 -10.90 6.96
N GLU A 221 0.99 -12.04 6.35
CA GLU A 221 0.08 -13.17 6.37
C GLU A 221 -0.25 -13.60 7.80
N GLY A 222 -1.53 -13.61 8.13
CA GLY A 222 -2.05 -14.08 9.41
C GLY A 222 -2.54 -15.52 9.25
N THR A 223 -1.74 -16.50 9.69
CA THR A 223 -2.11 -17.91 9.57
C THR A 223 -2.70 -18.50 10.86
N LYS A 224 -2.61 -17.77 11.97
CA LYS A 224 -3.07 -18.22 13.29
C LYS A 224 -4.31 -17.47 13.74
N PRO A 225 -5.49 -18.12 13.84
CA PRO A 225 -6.73 -17.48 14.29
C PRO A 225 -6.65 -16.87 15.70
N ASP A 226 -5.79 -17.39 16.55
CA ASP A 226 -5.58 -16.95 17.93
C ASP A 226 -4.57 -15.81 18.09
N ARG A 227 -3.98 -15.33 17.00
CA ARG A 227 -3.07 -14.18 17.02
C ARG A 227 -3.78 -12.97 17.62
N THR A 228 -3.12 -12.27 18.54
CA THR A 228 -3.65 -11.05 19.15
C THR A 228 -3.61 -9.88 18.16
N VAL A 229 -4.68 -9.09 18.16
CA VAL A 229 -4.83 -7.84 17.40
C VAL A 229 -4.83 -6.69 18.40
N SER A 230 -4.14 -5.62 18.07
CA SER A 230 -4.03 -4.41 18.89
C SER A 230 -4.77 -3.23 18.25
N GLU A 231 -5.04 -2.22 19.05
CA GLU A 231 -5.54 -0.93 18.53
C GLU A 231 -4.53 -0.34 17.53
N GLY A 232 -5.03 0.20 16.41
CA GLY A 232 -4.23 0.66 15.28
C GLY A 232 -3.90 -0.42 14.24
N ASP A 233 -4.14 -1.70 14.54
CA ASP A 233 -3.87 -2.78 13.58
C ASP A 233 -4.86 -2.77 12.41
N THR A 234 -4.31 -2.94 11.21
CA THR A 234 -5.08 -3.10 9.97
C THR A 234 -5.19 -4.56 9.59
N VAL A 235 -6.42 -5.01 9.34
CA VAL A 235 -6.72 -6.35 8.86
C VAL A 235 -7.30 -6.28 7.45
N SER A 236 -6.72 -7.01 6.52
CA SER A 236 -7.23 -7.12 5.15
C SER A 236 -7.48 -8.57 4.77
N ALA A 237 -8.49 -8.81 3.92
CA ALA A 237 -8.77 -10.12 3.38
C ALA A 237 -9.22 -10.03 1.93
N ARG A 238 -8.62 -10.84 1.07
CA ARG A 238 -8.93 -10.85 -0.37
C ARG A 238 -10.40 -11.21 -0.61
N GLY A 239 -11.13 -10.28 -1.25
CA GLY A 239 -12.56 -10.42 -1.53
C GLY A 239 -13.48 -9.92 -0.41
N PHE A 240 -12.95 -9.50 0.74
CA PHE A 240 -13.73 -8.95 1.86
C PHE A 240 -13.38 -7.49 2.19
N GLY A 241 -12.30 -6.95 1.62
CA GLY A 241 -11.82 -5.60 1.87
C GLY A 241 -10.84 -5.52 3.05
N LYS A 242 -10.77 -4.35 3.66
CA LYS A 242 -9.90 -4.09 4.82
C LYS A 242 -10.65 -3.30 5.90
N PHE A 243 -10.20 -3.44 7.12
CA PHE A 243 -10.62 -2.62 8.25
C PHE A 243 -9.45 -2.35 9.20
N GLU A 244 -9.58 -1.34 10.00
CA GLU A 244 -8.67 -0.98 11.08
C GLU A 244 -9.37 -1.13 12.42
N LEU A 245 -8.71 -1.68 13.43
CA LEU A 245 -9.17 -1.71 14.81
C LEU A 245 -8.83 -0.36 15.46
N THR A 246 -9.79 0.56 15.50
CA THR A 246 -9.54 1.95 15.90
C THR A 246 -9.68 2.21 17.39
N GLU A 247 -10.39 1.32 18.11
CA GLU A 247 -10.60 1.50 19.55
C GLU A 247 -10.78 0.16 20.25
N VAL A 248 -10.16 0.02 21.40
CA VAL A 248 -10.31 -1.10 22.32
C VAL A 248 -10.76 -0.56 23.69
N GLY A 249 -12.02 -0.82 24.04
CA GLY A 249 -12.61 -0.34 25.29
C GLY A 249 -12.27 -1.20 26.51
N ALA A 250 -12.62 -0.71 27.69
CA ALA A 250 -12.44 -1.43 28.95
C ALA A 250 -13.39 -2.65 29.04
N LEU A 251 -12.97 -3.67 29.78
CA LEU A 251 -13.79 -4.87 30.05
C LEU A 251 -15.17 -4.50 30.61
N THR A 252 -16.19 -5.02 29.97
CA THR A 252 -17.57 -4.87 30.44
C THR A 252 -17.82 -5.72 31.70
N LYS A 253 -18.90 -5.44 32.43
CA LYS A 253 -19.34 -6.26 33.59
C LYS A 253 -19.52 -7.73 33.26
N LYS A 254 -19.72 -8.08 31.97
CA LYS A 254 -19.87 -9.45 31.48
C LYS A 254 -18.55 -10.07 30.97
N GLY A 255 -17.39 -9.43 31.23
CA GLY A 255 -16.08 -9.91 30.82
C GLY A 255 -15.82 -9.85 29.31
N ARG A 256 -16.52 -8.97 28.58
CA ARG A 256 -16.30 -8.78 27.13
C ARG A 256 -15.58 -7.45 26.88
N ILE A 257 -14.82 -7.37 25.82
CA ILE A 257 -14.06 -6.22 25.38
C ILE A 257 -14.84 -5.51 24.27
N PRO A 258 -15.30 -4.27 24.45
CA PRO A 258 -15.85 -3.46 23.38
C PRO A 258 -14.74 -3.13 22.36
N ILE A 259 -15.06 -3.23 21.08
CA ILE A 259 -14.16 -2.83 20.00
C ILE A 259 -14.89 -1.96 18.99
N THR A 260 -14.16 -1.02 18.40
CA THR A 260 -14.59 -0.24 17.25
C THR A 260 -13.66 -0.53 16.09
N VAL A 261 -14.22 -0.91 14.93
CA VAL A 261 -13.45 -1.10 13.70
C VAL A 261 -13.95 -0.16 12.61
N GLN A 262 -13.04 0.41 11.84
CA GLN A 262 -13.35 1.20 10.66
C GLN A 262 -13.12 0.38 9.39
N CYS A 263 -14.20 0.09 8.67
CA CYS A 263 -14.15 -0.68 7.43
C CYS A 263 -14.07 0.27 6.23
N TYR A 264 -13.13 0.00 5.35
CA TYR A 264 -12.94 0.74 4.10
C TYR A 264 -13.86 0.14 3.02
N LYS A 265 -14.62 1.01 2.32
CA LYS A 265 -15.54 0.63 1.23
C LYS A 265 -15.02 1.07 -0.12
#